data_7754a5c96af038ca10f5a738c0da14f4
#
_entry.id   7754a5c96af038ca10f5a738c0da14f4
#
_cell.length_a   1.000
_cell.length_b   1.000
_cell.length_c   1.000
_cell.angle_alpha   90.00
_cell.angle_beta   90.00
_cell.angle_gamma   90.00
#
_symmetry.space_group_name_H-M   'P 1'
#
loop_
_entity.id
_entity.type
_entity.pdbx_description
1 polymer ?
#
loop_
_entity_poly.entity_id
_entity_poly.type
_entity_poly.pdbx_seq_one_letter_code
_entity_poly.pdbx_strand_id
1 'polypeptide(L)'
;MGIHSTINLPEAYTDLDQTLNSADLILSDAVANATTLFHTPVVSSIKGKEVVSRVMVLREFNLANKMMRFHTDYRAAKIKHFTENNNVSVIGYDPDLKIQIKLQGKIRVHHDDGVTELAWKESNGRSKKCYSIKDGSTKEILEPSDYDIQDFEVEDGYENFAVLIFNFNTLEFLYLKSSGHRRAIHRWEDDLKSTWLVP
;
A
#
# COMPACT_ATOMS: atom_id res chain seq x y z
N MET A 1 -13.05 -7.85 20.06
CA MET A 1 -13.75 -6.58 19.80
C MET A 1 -12.72 -5.68 19.13
N GLY A 2 -12.83 -5.50 17.82
CA GLY A 2 -11.96 -4.59 17.08
C GLY A 2 -12.24 -3.17 17.53
N ILE A 3 -11.17 -2.40 17.78
CA ILE A 3 -11.27 -0.95 17.97
C ILE A 3 -11.58 -0.41 16.58
N HIS A 4 -12.87 -0.23 16.27
CA HIS A 4 -13.29 0.37 15.03
C HIS A 4 -12.72 1.79 14.95
N SER A 5 -12.12 2.09 13.85
CA SER A 5 -11.73 3.43 13.45
C SER A 5 -12.92 4.40 13.69
N THR A 6 -12.63 5.57 14.24
CA THR A 6 -13.62 6.63 14.47
C THR A 6 -14.00 7.38 13.21
N ILE A 7 -13.78 6.77 12.02
CA ILE A 7 -14.11 7.39 10.73
C ILE A 7 -15.62 7.42 10.60
N ASN A 8 -16.17 8.62 10.39
CA ASN A 8 -17.59 8.81 10.12
C ASN A 8 -17.85 8.64 8.62
N LEU A 9 -18.39 7.48 8.23
CA LEU A 9 -18.72 7.16 6.84
C LEU A 9 -20.23 7.28 6.60
N PRO A 10 -20.66 7.61 5.37
CA PRO A 10 -22.07 7.60 4.99
C PRO A 10 -22.71 6.21 5.15
N GLU A 11 -23.95 6.16 5.61
CA GLU A 11 -24.74 4.92 5.64
C GLU A 11 -25.15 4.41 4.24
N ALA A 12 -25.12 5.31 3.25
CA ALA A 12 -25.41 5.01 1.86
C ALA A 12 -24.64 6.00 0.96
N TYR A 13 -24.28 5.52 -0.23
CA TYR A 13 -23.57 6.29 -1.25
C TYR A 13 -24.52 6.61 -2.40
N THR A 14 -24.85 7.90 -2.56
CA THR A 14 -25.72 8.41 -3.64
C THR A 14 -25.03 9.43 -4.52
N ASP A 15 -23.81 9.84 -4.11
CA ASP A 15 -23.00 10.86 -4.74
C ASP A 15 -21.57 10.29 -4.97
N LEU A 16 -20.97 10.61 -6.11
CA LEU A 16 -19.62 10.16 -6.47
C LEU A 16 -18.53 10.78 -5.54
N ASP A 17 -18.72 12.05 -5.13
CA ASP A 17 -17.79 12.72 -4.23
C ASP A 17 -17.76 12.07 -2.86
N GLN A 18 -18.90 11.56 -2.37
CA GLN A 18 -18.94 10.79 -1.12
C GLN A 18 -18.05 9.54 -1.18
N THR A 19 -18.00 8.85 -2.33
CA THR A 19 -17.15 7.65 -2.48
C THR A 19 -15.67 8.00 -2.48
N LEU A 20 -15.29 9.10 -3.12
CA LEU A 20 -13.92 9.58 -3.15
C LEU A 20 -13.46 10.08 -1.77
N ASN A 21 -14.30 10.88 -1.10
CA ASN A 21 -14.03 11.38 0.24
C ASN A 21 -13.91 10.23 1.26
N SER A 22 -14.75 9.21 1.16
CA SER A 22 -14.67 8.03 2.03
C SER A 22 -13.39 7.23 1.77
N ALA A 23 -12.97 7.10 0.52
CA ALA A 23 -11.70 6.45 0.20
C ALA A 23 -10.51 7.24 0.78
N ASP A 24 -10.55 8.58 0.70
CA ASP A 24 -9.52 9.46 1.30
C ASP A 24 -9.45 9.28 2.81
N LEU A 25 -10.59 9.33 3.50
CA LEU A 25 -10.66 9.15 4.95
C LEU A 25 -10.13 7.77 5.38
N ILE A 26 -10.58 6.69 4.71
CA ILE A 26 -10.18 5.32 5.02
C ILE A 26 -8.68 5.11 4.83
N LEU A 27 -8.13 5.54 3.70
CA LEU A 27 -6.71 5.34 3.39
C LEU A 27 -5.80 6.26 4.20
N SER A 28 -6.24 7.47 4.54
CA SER A 28 -5.53 8.38 5.43
C SER A 28 -5.46 7.83 6.86
N ASP A 29 -6.57 7.32 7.40
CA ASP A 29 -6.60 6.64 8.70
C ASP A 29 -5.69 5.42 8.71
N ALA A 30 -5.68 4.64 7.64
CA ALA A 30 -4.90 3.42 7.50
C ALA A 30 -3.38 3.63 7.61
N VAL A 31 -2.87 4.83 7.39
CA VAL A 31 -1.44 5.16 7.57
C VAL A 31 -1.03 5.05 9.04
N ALA A 32 -1.84 5.57 9.95
CA ALA A 32 -1.55 5.62 11.39
C ALA A 32 -2.18 4.45 12.18
N ASN A 33 -3.29 3.92 11.69
CA ASN A 33 -4.09 2.89 12.37
C ASN A 33 -3.76 1.49 11.83
N ALA A 34 -2.85 0.78 12.52
CA ALA A 34 -2.44 -0.57 12.15
C ALA A 34 -3.53 -1.66 12.35
N THR A 35 -4.68 -1.31 12.93
CA THR A 35 -5.77 -2.27 13.16
C THR A 35 -6.73 -2.37 11.97
N THR A 36 -6.75 -1.39 11.07
CA THR A 36 -7.54 -1.46 9.84
C THR A 36 -6.89 -2.35 8.79
N LEU A 37 -7.70 -3.09 8.05
CA LEU A 37 -7.20 -3.95 6.97
C LEU A 37 -6.62 -3.16 5.79
N PHE A 38 -6.96 -1.89 5.66
CA PHE A 38 -6.34 -0.99 4.67
C PHE A 38 -4.92 -0.55 5.03
N HIS A 39 -4.45 -0.78 6.29
CA HIS A 39 -3.05 -0.56 6.66
C HIS A 39 -2.08 -1.50 5.92
N THR A 40 -2.58 -2.69 5.56
CA THR A 40 -1.80 -3.73 4.89
C THR A 40 -2.46 -4.19 3.60
N PRO A 41 -2.60 -3.31 2.59
CA PRO A 41 -3.24 -3.67 1.34
C PRO A 41 -2.41 -4.69 0.54
N VAL A 42 -3.08 -5.40 -0.36
CA VAL A 42 -2.43 -6.28 -1.34
C VAL A 42 -1.89 -5.45 -2.49
N VAL A 43 -0.59 -5.59 -2.76
CA VAL A 43 0.11 -4.97 -3.88
C VAL A 43 0.44 -6.03 -4.91
N SER A 44 -0.07 -5.87 -6.13
CA SER A 44 0.12 -6.80 -7.25
C SER A 44 1.01 -6.18 -8.32
N SER A 45 1.98 -6.94 -8.81
CA SER A 45 2.93 -6.56 -9.85
C SER A 45 3.09 -7.67 -10.89
N ILE A 46 3.77 -7.38 -11.98
CA ILE A 46 4.01 -8.32 -13.08
C ILE A 46 5.45 -8.84 -13.00
N LYS A 47 5.60 -10.17 -13.06
CA LYS A 47 6.87 -10.89 -13.21
C LYS A 47 6.84 -11.66 -14.53
N GLY A 48 7.45 -11.11 -15.56
CA GLY A 48 7.35 -11.68 -16.90
C GLY A 48 5.89 -11.70 -17.39
N LYS A 49 5.25 -12.86 -17.41
CA LYS A 49 3.84 -13.06 -17.78
C LYS A 49 2.93 -13.37 -16.59
N GLU A 50 3.50 -13.43 -15.38
CA GLU A 50 2.79 -13.82 -14.16
C GLU A 50 2.40 -12.60 -13.34
N VAL A 51 1.23 -12.64 -12.70
CA VAL A 51 0.83 -11.68 -11.66
C VAL A 51 1.30 -12.20 -10.32
N VAL A 52 2.07 -11.39 -9.59
CA VAL A 52 2.58 -11.72 -8.25
C VAL A 52 2.03 -10.72 -7.25
N SER A 53 1.44 -11.21 -6.18
CA SER A 53 0.80 -10.38 -5.15
C SER A 53 1.46 -10.58 -3.78
N ARG A 54 1.49 -9.53 -2.97
CA ARG A 54 1.94 -9.55 -1.57
C ARG A 54 1.25 -8.47 -0.77
N VAL A 55 1.18 -8.67 0.53
CA VAL A 55 0.76 -7.63 1.47
C VAL A 55 1.93 -6.68 1.73
N MET A 56 1.65 -5.37 1.80
CA MET A 56 2.65 -4.36 2.13
C MET A 56 2.06 -3.32 3.09
N VAL A 57 2.87 -2.86 4.05
CA VAL A 57 2.45 -1.84 5.02
C VAL A 57 2.38 -0.47 4.35
N LEU A 58 1.21 0.17 4.40
CA LEU A 58 1.02 1.55 3.94
C LEU A 58 1.71 2.53 4.90
N ARG A 59 2.62 3.34 4.39
CA ARG A 59 3.40 4.31 5.18
C ARG A 59 2.98 5.75 4.96
N GLU A 60 2.39 6.04 3.82
CA GLU A 60 1.85 7.36 3.49
C GLU A 60 0.76 7.21 2.43
N PHE A 61 -0.25 8.06 2.51
CA PHE A 61 -1.27 8.23 1.50
C PHE A 61 -1.55 9.72 1.30
N ASN A 62 -1.65 10.14 0.05
CA ASN A 62 -1.99 11.51 -0.30
C ASN A 62 -2.87 11.52 -1.56
N LEU A 63 -4.15 11.81 -1.38
CA LEU A 63 -5.11 11.83 -2.50
C LEU A 63 -4.81 12.97 -3.49
N ALA A 64 -4.43 14.15 -3.01
CA ALA A 64 -4.16 15.31 -3.87
C ALA A 64 -2.97 15.04 -4.82
N ASN A 65 -1.94 14.36 -4.32
CA ASN A 65 -0.77 13.95 -5.11
C ASN A 65 -0.95 12.59 -5.77
N LYS A 66 -2.07 11.91 -5.55
CA LYS A 66 -2.37 10.57 -6.05
C LYS A 66 -1.25 9.58 -5.73
N MET A 67 -0.83 9.52 -4.46
CA MET A 67 0.38 8.84 -4.05
C MET A 67 0.16 7.94 -2.83
N MET A 68 0.80 6.76 -2.87
CA MET A 68 1.04 5.89 -1.71
C MET A 68 2.52 5.60 -1.56
N ARG A 69 3.01 5.49 -0.32
CA ARG A 69 4.38 5.09 0.01
C ARG A 69 4.39 3.77 0.75
N PHE A 70 5.30 2.90 0.33
CA PHE A 70 5.61 1.65 1.01
C PHE A 70 7.12 1.56 1.24
N HIS A 71 7.52 0.79 2.25
CA HIS A 71 8.92 0.50 2.50
C HIS A 71 9.20 -0.98 2.25
N THR A 72 10.40 -1.30 1.77
CA THR A 72 10.80 -2.69 1.50
C THR A 72 12.32 -2.86 1.56
N ASP A 73 12.75 -4.12 1.61
CA ASP A 73 14.14 -4.48 1.42
C ASP A 73 14.49 -4.39 -0.08
N TYR A 74 15.56 -3.66 -0.41
CA TYR A 74 16.03 -3.47 -1.78
C TYR A 74 16.50 -4.78 -2.43
N ARG A 75 16.96 -5.74 -1.64
CA ARG A 75 17.42 -7.08 -2.08
C ARG A 75 16.25 -8.00 -2.43
N ALA A 76 15.03 -7.64 -2.08
CA ALA A 76 13.85 -8.48 -2.30
C ALA A 76 13.50 -8.61 -3.79
N ALA A 77 13.11 -9.81 -4.23
CA ALA A 77 12.80 -10.12 -5.62
C ALA A 77 11.77 -9.17 -6.27
N LYS A 78 10.87 -8.57 -5.47
CA LYS A 78 9.87 -7.61 -5.95
C LYS A 78 10.47 -6.34 -6.55
N ILE A 79 11.69 -5.94 -6.15
CA ILE A 79 12.40 -4.79 -6.72
C ILE A 79 12.59 -4.98 -8.23
N LYS A 80 13.07 -6.16 -8.63
CA LYS A 80 13.23 -6.51 -10.05
C LYS A 80 11.88 -6.46 -10.79
N HIS A 81 10.81 -6.96 -10.19
CA HIS A 81 9.48 -6.90 -10.81
C HIS A 81 9.03 -5.46 -11.09
N PHE A 82 9.23 -4.56 -10.13
CA PHE A 82 8.85 -3.15 -10.26
C PHE A 82 9.73 -2.37 -11.24
N THR A 83 11.00 -2.74 -11.37
CA THR A 83 11.91 -2.10 -12.33
C THR A 83 11.70 -2.59 -13.77
N GLU A 84 11.36 -3.86 -13.97
CA GLU A 84 11.05 -4.42 -15.28
C GLU A 84 9.67 -4.02 -15.79
N ASN A 85 8.67 -3.95 -14.89
CA ASN A 85 7.32 -3.50 -15.19
C ASN A 85 6.73 -2.74 -14.00
N ASN A 86 6.63 -1.45 -14.15
CA ASN A 86 6.18 -0.57 -13.07
C ASN A 86 4.65 -0.44 -12.94
N ASN A 87 3.86 -1.13 -13.74
CA ASN A 87 2.41 -1.17 -13.58
C ASN A 87 2.02 -1.99 -12.35
N VAL A 88 1.23 -1.39 -11.48
CA VAL A 88 0.85 -1.95 -10.18
C VAL A 88 -0.62 -1.74 -9.91
N SER A 89 -1.23 -2.72 -9.27
CA SER A 89 -2.55 -2.60 -8.64
C SER A 89 -2.42 -2.77 -7.14
N VAL A 90 -3.08 -1.90 -6.38
CA VAL A 90 -3.20 -1.97 -4.93
C VAL A 90 -4.65 -2.18 -4.58
N ILE A 91 -4.97 -3.17 -3.74
CA ILE A 91 -6.36 -3.46 -3.34
C ILE A 91 -6.43 -3.75 -1.83
N GLY A 92 -7.44 -3.18 -1.18
CA GLY A 92 -7.84 -3.49 0.18
C GLY A 92 -9.34 -3.76 0.24
N TYR A 93 -9.74 -4.60 1.19
CA TYR A 93 -11.14 -4.86 1.52
C TYR A 93 -11.28 -4.97 3.04
N ASP A 94 -12.25 -4.28 3.57
CA ASP A 94 -12.62 -4.37 4.98
C ASP A 94 -14.05 -4.92 5.10
N PRO A 95 -14.25 -6.10 5.72
CA PRO A 95 -15.55 -6.75 5.84
C PRO A 95 -16.51 -6.03 6.81
N ASP A 96 -15.98 -5.29 7.79
CA ASP A 96 -16.79 -4.54 8.75
C ASP A 96 -17.35 -3.28 8.09
N LEU A 97 -16.53 -2.59 7.32
CA LEU A 97 -16.95 -1.45 6.49
C LEU A 97 -17.74 -1.90 5.24
N LYS A 98 -17.54 -3.15 4.81
CA LYS A 98 -18.06 -3.68 3.53
C LYS A 98 -17.59 -2.89 2.32
N ILE A 99 -16.38 -2.35 2.40
CA ILE A 99 -15.78 -1.49 1.39
C ILE A 99 -14.54 -2.16 0.80
N GLN A 100 -14.46 -2.15 -0.52
CA GLN A 100 -13.25 -2.45 -1.29
C GLN A 100 -12.76 -1.17 -1.94
N ILE A 101 -11.46 -0.90 -1.83
CA ILE A 101 -10.78 0.16 -2.58
C ILE A 101 -9.70 -0.48 -3.43
N LYS A 102 -9.70 -0.20 -4.75
CA LYS A 102 -8.69 -0.66 -5.69
C LYS A 102 -8.09 0.55 -6.40
N LEU A 103 -6.77 0.61 -6.43
CA LEU A 103 -6.01 1.65 -7.11
C LEU A 103 -5.12 1.02 -8.19
N GLN A 104 -4.98 1.71 -9.33
CA GLN A 104 -4.10 1.28 -10.40
C GLN A 104 -3.21 2.45 -10.83
N GLY A 105 -1.97 2.14 -11.16
CA GLY A 105 -1.00 3.17 -11.52
C GLY A 105 0.40 2.60 -11.68
N LYS A 106 1.40 3.44 -11.42
CA LYS A 106 2.81 3.11 -11.60
C LYS A 106 3.58 3.28 -10.30
N ILE A 107 4.54 2.38 -10.09
CA ILE A 107 5.43 2.42 -8.94
C ILE A 107 6.84 2.84 -9.36
N ARG A 108 7.52 3.59 -8.50
CA ARG A 108 8.93 3.94 -8.62
C ARG A 108 9.67 3.41 -7.40
N VAL A 109 10.81 2.80 -7.63
CA VAL A 109 11.74 2.35 -6.58
C VAL A 109 12.75 3.46 -6.32
N HIS A 110 12.91 3.83 -5.06
CA HIS A 110 13.93 4.73 -4.54
C HIS A 110 14.89 3.93 -3.66
N HIS A 111 16.18 4.14 -3.85
CA HIS A 111 17.24 3.51 -3.07
C HIS A 111 18.47 4.42 -3.10
N ASP A 112 19.08 4.62 -1.94
CA ASP A 112 20.27 5.46 -1.76
C ASP A 112 20.12 6.87 -2.35
N ASP A 113 19.00 7.52 -2.04
CA ASP A 113 18.66 8.87 -2.48
C ASP A 113 17.98 9.68 -1.37
N GLY A 114 17.73 10.97 -1.63
CA GLY A 114 17.12 11.86 -0.63
C GLY A 114 15.72 11.41 -0.15
N VAL A 115 14.98 10.63 -0.94
CA VAL A 115 13.69 10.06 -0.55
C VAL A 115 13.89 8.97 0.50
N THR A 116 14.84 8.07 0.27
CA THR A 116 15.18 7.00 1.22
C THR A 116 15.83 7.55 2.49
N GLU A 117 16.70 8.55 2.40
CA GLU A 117 17.30 9.21 3.58
C GLU A 117 16.23 9.81 4.50
N LEU A 118 15.28 10.55 3.94
CA LEU A 118 14.19 11.16 4.69
C LEU A 118 13.32 10.09 5.36
N ALA A 119 12.87 9.11 4.59
CA ALA A 119 12.03 8.02 5.08
C ALA A 119 12.74 7.17 6.16
N TRP A 120 14.06 6.97 6.02
CA TRP A 120 14.85 6.27 7.03
C TRP A 120 14.92 7.07 8.34
N LYS A 121 15.16 8.38 8.28
CA LYS A 121 15.17 9.25 9.47
C LYS A 121 13.83 9.24 10.21
N GLU A 122 12.72 9.25 9.48
CA GLU A 122 11.36 9.19 10.03
C GLU A 122 10.98 7.81 10.60
N SER A 123 11.65 6.76 10.18
CA SER A 123 11.33 5.38 10.59
C SER A 123 11.77 5.10 12.03
N ASN A 124 10.93 4.38 12.77
CA ASN A 124 11.28 3.95 14.13
C ASN A 124 12.29 2.79 14.12
N GLY A 125 13.04 2.64 15.22
CA GLY A 125 14.09 1.63 15.33
C GLY A 125 13.61 0.19 15.12
N ARG A 126 12.36 -0.15 15.54
CA ARG A 126 11.79 -1.49 15.33
C ARG A 126 11.60 -1.80 13.84
N SER A 127 11.15 -0.82 13.06
CA SER A 127 10.99 -0.98 11.62
C SER A 127 12.32 -1.08 10.89
N LYS A 128 13.33 -0.34 11.36
CA LYS A 128 14.70 -0.36 10.79
C LYS A 128 15.37 -1.71 10.94
N LYS A 129 15.19 -2.39 12.09
CA LYS A 129 15.78 -3.73 12.36
C LYS A 129 15.44 -4.77 11.27
N CYS A 130 14.30 -4.66 10.60
CA CYS A 130 13.92 -5.58 9.52
C CYS A 130 14.88 -5.54 8.31
N TYR A 131 15.65 -4.48 8.14
CA TYR A 131 16.57 -4.30 7.00
C TYR A 131 18.01 -4.72 7.34
N SER A 132 18.33 -4.95 8.62
CA SER A 132 19.65 -5.40 9.09
C SER A 132 19.83 -6.94 9.00
N ILE A 133 18.82 -7.67 8.53
CA ILE A 133 18.88 -9.12 8.34
C ILE A 133 19.91 -9.45 7.25
N LYS A 134 20.65 -10.55 7.44
CA LYS A 134 21.77 -10.99 6.59
C LYS A 134 21.45 -11.09 5.10
N ASP A 135 20.26 -11.56 4.73
CA ASP A 135 19.86 -11.80 3.34
C ASP A 135 18.55 -11.09 2.96
N GLY A 136 18.34 -10.90 1.66
CA GLY A 136 17.10 -10.34 1.13
C GLY A 136 15.89 -11.26 1.27
N SER A 137 14.71 -10.68 1.46
CA SER A 137 13.43 -11.40 1.54
C SER A 137 13.20 -12.31 0.33
N THR A 138 12.61 -13.50 0.55
CA THR A 138 12.27 -14.53 -0.44
C THR A 138 13.42 -15.40 -0.92
N LYS A 139 14.60 -15.32 -0.32
CA LYS A 139 15.68 -16.28 -0.54
C LYS A 139 15.34 -17.62 0.13
N GLU A 140 15.64 -18.73 -0.56
CA GLU A 140 15.52 -20.06 0.04
C GLU A 140 16.62 -20.26 1.08
N ILE A 141 16.26 -20.77 2.25
CA ILE A 141 17.16 -21.02 3.40
C ILE A 141 16.90 -22.41 3.95
N LEU A 142 17.91 -22.98 4.62
CA LEU A 142 17.83 -24.30 5.25
C LEU A 142 17.35 -24.21 6.71
N GLU A 143 17.84 -23.23 7.45
CA GLU A 143 17.57 -23.08 8.88
C GLU A 143 16.98 -21.68 9.19
N PRO A 144 15.70 -21.59 9.55
CA PRO A 144 15.05 -20.30 9.80
C PRO A 144 15.63 -19.53 10.98
N SER A 145 16.15 -20.21 12.01
CA SER A 145 16.72 -19.57 13.21
C SER A 145 17.99 -18.76 12.93
N ASP A 146 18.67 -19.00 11.81
CA ASP A 146 19.83 -18.21 11.39
C ASP A 146 19.43 -16.77 10.99
N TYR A 147 18.13 -16.51 10.86
CA TYR A 147 17.53 -15.24 10.43
C TYR A 147 16.70 -14.57 11.54
N ASP A 148 16.75 -15.08 12.76
CA ASP A 148 16.16 -14.43 13.91
C ASP A 148 16.81 -13.06 14.12
N ILE A 149 15.97 -12.05 14.41
CA ILE A 149 16.45 -10.67 14.62
C ILE A 149 17.25 -10.64 15.94
N GLN A 150 18.54 -10.52 15.81
CA GLN A 150 19.46 -10.28 16.91
C GLN A 150 19.48 -8.79 17.30
N ASP A 151 20.22 -8.42 18.34
CA ASP A 151 20.50 -7.00 18.67
C ASP A 151 21.56 -6.44 17.73
N PHE A 152 21.12 -6.10 16.50
CA PHE A 152 21.96 -5.43 15.50
C PHE A 152 22.00 -3.92 15.74
N GLU A 153 23.06 -3.27 15.30
CA GLU A 153 23.07 -1.83 15.13
C GLU A 153 22.09 -1.45 14.00
N VAL A 154 21.18 -0.53 14.31
CA VAL A 154 20.06 -0.19 13.44
C VAL A 154 20.51 0.52 12.15
N GLU A 155 21.68 1.15 12.21
CA GLU A 155 22.27 1.89 11.08
C GLU A 155 22.74 0.97 9.94
N ASP A 156 23.10 -0.29 10.25
CA ASP A 156 23.61 -1.25 9.26
C ASP A 156 22.54 -1.67 8.22
N GLY A 157 21.26 -1.39 8.50
CA GLY A 157 20.15 -1.74 7.60
C GLY A 157 19.85 -0.73 6.50
N TYR A 158 20.42 0.48 6.54
CA TYR A 158 20.08 1.53 5.56
C TYR A 158 20.44 1.13 4.13
N GLU A 159 21.57 0.49 3.92
CA GLU A 159 22.00 0.01 2.59
C GLU A 159 20.98 -0.94 1.92
N ASN A 160 20.14 -1.61 2.72
CA ASN A 160 19.14 -2.53 2.24
C ASN A 160 17.74 -1.91 2.17
N PHE A 161 17.60 -0.66 2.61
CA PHE A 161 16.31 0.01 2.68
C PHE A 161 15.93 0.61 1.33
N ALA A 162 14.69 0.39 0.91
CA ALA A 162 14.11 1.01 -0.27
C ALA A 162 12.73 1.58 0.02
N VAL A 163 12.42 2.67 -0.66
CA VAL A 163 11.11 3.31 -0.66
C VAL A 163 10.44 3.09 -2.00
N LEU A 164 9.19 2.71 -1.96
CA LEU A 164 8.35 2.54 -3.13
C LEU A 164 7.31 3.67 -3.15
N ILE A 165 7.35 4.51 -4.17
CA ILE A 165 6.35 5.54 -4.44
C ILE A 165 5.42 5.02 -5.53
N PHE A 166 4.17 4.76 -5.16
CA PHE A 166 3.12 4.37 -6.08
C PHE A 166 2.24 5.57 -6.41
N ASN A 167 2.28 6.01 -7.68
CA ASN A 167 1.40 7.04 -8.19
C ASN A 167 0.24 6.39 -8.94
N PHE A 168 -0.96 6.58 -8.45
CA PHE A 168 -2.16 6.04 -9.07
C PHE A 168 -2.86 7.08 -9.95
N ASN A 169 -3.47 6.58 -11.02
CA ASN A 169 -4.32 7.37 -11.90
C ASN A 169 -5.77 6.85 -11.92
N THR A 170 -6.06 5.79 -11.17
CA THR A 170 -7.38 5.21 -11.08
C THR A 170 -7.64 4.76 -9.64
N LEU A 171 -8.80 5.13 -9.10
CA LEU A 171 -9.33 4.64 -7.84
C LEU A 171 -10.74 4.11 -8.08
N GLU A 172 -10.97 2.85 -7.73
CA GLU A 172 -12.27 2.20 -7.75
C GLU A 172 -12.74 1.94 -6.33
N PHE A 173 -13.96 2.36 -6.02
CA PHE A 173 -14.61 2.20 -4.73
C PHE A 173 -15.82 1.29 -4.90
N LEU A 174 -15.90 0.23 -4.10
CA LEU A 174 -17.04 -0.68 -4.08
C LEU A 174 -17.57 -0.81 -2.65
N TYR A 175 -18.83 -0.44 -2.46
CA TYR A 175 -19.57 -0.65 -1.21
C TYR A 175 -20.58 -1.77 -1.37
N LEU A 176 -20.49 -2.79 -0.51
CA LEU A 176 -21.35 -3.95 -0.52
C LEU A 176 -22.55 -3.72 0.42
N LYS A 177 -23.75 -3.67 -0.14
CA LYS A 177 -25.00 -3.50 0.61
C LYS A 177 -26.07 -4.45 0.10
N SER A 178 -26.80 -5.11 0.99
CA SER A 178 -27.85 -6.06 0.63
C SER A 178 -29.00 -5.44 -0.19
N SER A 179 -29.27 -4.15 0.02
CA SER A 179 -30.28 -3.38 -0.73
C SER A 179 -29.78 -2.86 -2.10
N GLY A 180 -28.57 -3.21 -2.50
CA GLY A 180 -27.92 -2.80 -3.75
C GLY A 180 -26.53 -2.21 -3.54
N HIS A 181 -25.53 -2.83 -4.15
CA HIS A 181 -24.16 -2.38 -4.09
C HIS A 181 -23.98 -1.02 -4.76
N ARG A 182 -22.88 -0.32 -4.44
CA ARG A 182 -22.49 0.93 -5.10
C ARG A 182 -21.04 0.80 -5.54
N ARG A 183 -20.79 0.99 -6.82
CA ARG A 183 -19.46 0.93 -7.40
C ARG A 183 -19.17 2.19 -8.19
N ALA A 184 -18.12 2.91 -7.80
CA ALA A 184 -17.66 4.12 -8.46
C ALA A 184 -16.22 3.94 -8.94
N ILE A 185 -15.87 4.64 -10.01
CA ILE A 185 -14.49 4.75 -10.48
C ILE A 185 -14.13 6.22 -10.70
N HIS A 186 -12.96 6.58 -10.22
CA HIS A 186 -12.35 7.89 -10.35
C HIS A 186 -11.08 7.75 -11.18
N ARG A 187 -10.96 8.51 -12.27
CA ARG A 187 -9.81 8.49 -13.17
C ARG A 187 -9.21 9.88 -13.28
N TRP A 188 -7.92 9.96 -13.15
CA TRP A 188 -7.13 11.18 -13.36
C TRP A 188 -6.32 11.01 -14.65
N GLU A 189 -6.84 11.59 -15.72
CA GLU A 189 -6.15 11.77 -16.99
C GLU A 189 -5.64 13.22 -17.03
N ASP A 190 -6.31 14.11 -17.75
CA ASP A 190 -6.08 15.56 -17.68
C ASP A 190 -6.81 16.14 -16.47
N ASP A 191 -8.09 15.78 -16.30
CA ASP A 191 -8.98 16.16 -15.20
C ASP A 191 -9.51 14.91 -14.49
N LEU A 192 -10.08 15.10 -13.28
CA LEU A 192 -10.80 14.06 -12.56
C LEU A 192 -12.12 13.74 -13.28
N LYS A 193 -12.25 12.49 -13.71
CA LYS A 193 -13.51 11.93 -14.24
C LYS A 193 -14.02 10.84 -13.33
N SER A 194 -15.20 11.05 -12.78
CA SER A 194 -15.86 10.11 -11.87
C SER A 194 -17.13 9.55 -12.54
N THR A 195 -17.38 8.27 -12.36
CA THR A 195 -18.59 7.61 -12.88
C THR A 195 -19.00 6.41 -12.04
N TRP A 196 -20.29 6.12 -12.03
CA TRP A 196 -20.81 4.88 -11.48
C TRP A 196 -20.54 3.71 -12.42
N LEU A 197 -20.28 2.55 -11.85
CA LEU A 197 -20.16 1.28 -12.55
C LEU A 197 -21.26 0.33 -12.07
N VAL A 198 -21.61 -0.64 -12.92
CA VAL A 198 -22.39 -1.79 -12.48
C VAL A 198 -21.55 -2.57 -11.46
N PRO A 199 -22.09 -2.86 -10.26
CA PRO A 199 -21.37 -3.59 -9.23
C PRO A 199 -20.99 -5.01 -9.59
#